data_616afef3ba753852e0975ddd34a107d3
#
_entry.id   616afef3ba753852e0975ddd34a107d3
#
_cell.length_a   1.000
_cell.length_b   1.000
_cell.length_c   1.000
_cell.angle_alpha   90.00
_cell.angle_beta   90.00
_cell.angle_gamma   90.00
#
_symmetry.space_group_name_H-M   'P 1'
#
loop_
_entity.id
_entity.type
_entity.pdbx_description
1 polymer ?
#
loop_
_entity_poly.entity_id
_entity_poly.type
_entity_poly.pdbx_seq_one_letter_code
_entity_poly.pdbx_strand_id
1 'polypeptide(L)'
;MRNIFVRYRIGRTFMLTYRKDIFMQDFVHLHVHTQYSLLDGQASVSRLVDKAMKDGMKGIAVTDHGNMFGIKEFTNYVNKKNGGPKGEIKDLKKRIAGIESGEIACEDKEAEIAACKEKIAEAENKLFKPIIGCEFYMADDLTVKSGDVKR
;
A
#
# COMPACT_ATOMS: atom_id res chain seq x y z
N MET A 1 -3.87 4.84 -19.37
CA MET A 1 -2.87 5.80 -19.93
C MET A 1 -1.91 5.04 -20.83
N ARG A 2 -1.63 5.56 -22.04
CA ARG A 2 -0.81 4.88 -23.03
C ARG A 2 0.67 4.98 -22.65
N ASN A 3 1.38 3.86 -22.67
CA ASN A 3 2.84 3.84 -22.56
C ASN A 3 3.44 4.62 -23.72
N ILE A 4 4.02 5.77 -23.43
CA ILE A 4 4.71 6.58 -24.45
C ILE A 4 6.19 6.19 -24.40
N PHE A 5 6.59 5.33 -25.34
CA PHE A 5 8.01 5.12 -25.63
C PHE A 5 8.49 6.27 -26.50
N VAL A 6 9.38 7.10 -26.00
CA VAL A 6 10.04 8.12 -26.83
C VAL A 6 11.30 7.51 -27.44
N ARG A 7 11.28 7.36 -28.74
CA ARG A 7 12.38 6.81 -29.53
C ARG A 7 13.23 7.96 -30.09
N TYR A 8 14.43 8.13 -29.58
CA TYR A 8 15.39 9.08 -30.13
C TYR A 8 16.42 8.35 -30.98
N ARG A 9 16.71 8.92 -32.20
CA ARG A 9 17.75 8.44 -33.08
C ARG A 9 18.95 9.39 -33.02
N ILE A 10 20.06 8.91 -32.47
CA ILE A 10 21.36 9.61 -32.54
C ILE A 10 22.31 8.74 -33.35
N GLY A 11 22.53 9.12 -34.62
CA GLY A 11 23.37 8.36 -35.56
C GLY A 11 22.77 6.99 -35.90
N ARG A 12 23.60 5.93 -35.89
CA ARG A 12 23.18 4.54 -36.15
C ARG A 12 22.74 3.77 -34.89
N THR A 13 22.81 4.39 -33.72
CA THR A 13 22.48 3.72 -32.45
C THR A 13 21.11 4.17 -31.95
N PHE A 14 20.25 3.21 -31.59
CA PHE A 14 19.00 3.48 -30.92
C PHE A 14 19.23 3.47 -29.41
N MET A 15 19.00 4.60 -28.75
CA MET A 15 19.00 4.69 -27.30
C MET A 15 17.55 4.70 -26.81
N LEU A 16 17.14 3.66 -26.11
CA LEU A 16 15.89 3.61 -25.36
C LEU A 16 16.10 4.35 -24.05
N THR A 17 15.66 5.60 -23.99
CA THR A 17 15.58 6.29 -22.68
C THR A 17 14.33 5.84 -21.96
N TYR A 18 14.54 5.12 -20.86
CA TYR A 18 13.50 4.79 -19.91
C TYR A 18 13.12 6.08 -19.16
N ARG A 19 11.92 6.59 -19.42
CA ARG A 19 11.40 7.70 -18.62
C ARG A 19 11.11 7.21 -17.23
N LYS A 20 11.81 7.77 -16.25
CA LYS A 20 11.66 7.52 -14.82
C LYS A 20 10.28 7.94 -14.26
N ASP A 21 9.46 8.55 -15.11
CA ASP A 21 8.15 9.13 -14.74
C ASP A 21 6.97 8.16 -14.95
N ILE A 22 7.23 6.89 -15.29
CA ILE A 22 6.19 5.87 -15.24
C ILE A 22 6.03 5.48 -13.76
N PHE A 23 5.35 6.34 -13.03
CA PHE A 23 4.81 5.97 -11.73
C PHE A 23 3.87 4.79 -11.94
N MET A 24 4.25 3.63 -11.45
CA MET A 24 3.37 2.46 -11.35
C MET A 24 2.36 2.70 -10.20
N GLN A 25 1.65 3.85 -10.25
CA GLN A 25 0.74 4.27 -9.20
C GLN A 25 -0.42 3.30 -8.96
N ASP A 26 -0.74 2.51 -9.98
CA ASP A 26 -1.87 1.58 -9.95
C ASP A 26 -1.44 0.13 -9.77
N PHE A 27 -0.15 -0.13 -9.50
CA PHE A 27 0.36 -1.48 -9.30
C PHE A 27 0.52 -1.79 -7.81
N VAL A 28 0.08 -2.98 -7.41
CA VAL A 28 0.24 -3.53 -6.06
C VAL A 28 0.64 -5.00 -6.17
N HIS A 29 1.72 -5.40 -5.48
CA HIS A 29 2.07 -6.80 -5.34
C HIS A 29 1.06 -7.50 -4.44
N LEU A 30 0.40 -8.55 -4.95
CA LEU A 30 -0.59 -9.35 -4.22
C LEU A 30 -0.04 -10.66 -3.68
N HIS A 31 1.16 -11.07 -4.09
CA HIS A 31 1.83 -12.28 -3.63
C HIS A 31 3.29 -11.95 -3.28
N VAL A 32 3.60 -11.92 -1.99
CA VAL A 32 4.92 -11.52 -1.48
C VAL A 32 5.24 -12.31 -0.22
N HIS A 33 6.42 -12.91 -0.20
CA HIS A 33 6.97 -13.63 0.94
C HIS A 33 7.96 -12.76 1.71
N THR A 34 7.83 -12.77 3.04
CA THR A 34 8.74 -12.07 3.94
C THR A 34 9.77 -13.04 4.54
N GLN A 35 10.65 -12.52 5.40
CA GLN A 35 11.58 -13.34 6.19
C GLN A 35 10.90 -14.41 7.05
N TYR A 36 9.60 -14.35 7.25
CA TYR A 36 8.82 -15.34 7.99
C TYR A 36 8.38 -16.52 7.12
N SER A 37 8.51 -16.42 5.80
CA SER A 37 8.32 -17.50 4.86
C SER A 37 9.64 -18.27 4.76
N LEU A 38 9.86 -19.20 5.70
CA LEU A 38 11.09 -19.96 5.79
C LEU A 38 11.32 -20.73 4.48
N LEU A 39 12.52 -20.70 3.96
CA LEU A 39 13.01 -21.32 2.71
C LEU A 39 12.75 -20.53 1.43
N ASP A 40 11.77 -19.64 1.35
CA ASP A 40 11.43 -18.93 0.12
C ASP A 40 11.28 -17.39 0.27
N GLY A 41 11.40 -16.86 1.51
CA GLY A 41 11.38 -15.43 1.79
C GLY A 41 12.65 -14.94 2.51
N GLN A 42 13.25 -13.85 2.01
CA GLN A 42 14.44 -13.24 2.63
C GLN A 42 14.22 -11.79 3.03
N ALA A 43 13.24 -11.14 2.46
CA ALA A 43 13.04 -9.72 2.65
C ALA A 43 12.39 -9.40 3.99
N SER A 44 12.97 -8.47 4.76
CA SER A 44 12.33 -7.98 5.99
C SER A 44 11.08 -7.17 5.67
N VAL A 45 10.10 -7.26 6.54
CA VAL A 45 8.83 -6.53 6.42
C VAL A 45 9.04 -5.03 6.20
N SER A 46 9.92 -4.41 6.98
CA SER A 46 10.20 -2.98 6.87
C SER A 46 10.78 -2.59 5.50
N ARG A 47 11.71 -3.40 4.97
CA ARG A 47 12.31 -3.15 3.64
C ARG A 47 11.30 -3.29 2.51
N LEU A 48 10.40 -4.27 2.60
CA LEU A 48 9.33 -4.45 1.61
C LEU A 48 8.38 -3.25 1.59
N VAL A 49 7.90 -2.81 2.75
CA VAL A 49 7.02 -1.64 2.85
C VAL A 49 7.72 -0.39 2.34
N ASP A 50 8.95 -0.12 2.78
CA ASP A 50 9.70 1.07 2.37
C ASP A 50 9.97 1.06 0.85
N LYS A 51 10.28 -0.10 0.27
CA LYS A 51 10.49 -0.23 -1.17
C LYS A 51 9.20 0.01 -1.94
N ALA A 52 8.09 -0.60 -1.52
CA ALA A 52 6.79 -0.40 -2.15
C ALA A 52 6.35 1.08 -2.11
N MET A 53 6.50 1.73 -0.97
CA MET A 53 6.21 3.17 -0.84
C MET A 53 7.12 4.03 -1.72
N LYS A 54 8.42 3.72 -1.78
CA LYS A 54 9.39 4.42 -2.63
C LYS A 54 9.08 4.27 -4.12
N ASP A 55 8.57 3.12 -4.52
CA ASP A 55 8.17 2.84 -5.90
C ASP A 55 6.79 3.45 -6.25
N GLY A 56 6.13 4.11 -5.31
CA GLY A 56 4.84 4.79 -5.52
C GLY A 56 3.63 3.86 -5.42
N MET A 57 3.80 2.63 -4.90
CA MET A 57 2.68 1.72 -4.69
C MET A 57 1.77 2.22 -3.57
N LYS A 58 0.47 2.01 -3.72
CA LYS A 58 -0.54 2.38 -2.71
C LYS A 58 -0.71 1.35 -1.60
N GLY A 59 -0.09 0.19 -1.75
CA GLY A 59 -0.14 -0.92 -0.78
C GLY A 59 0.75 -2.07 -1.20
N ILE A 60 0.81 -3.09 -0.38
CA ILE A 60 1.49 -4.36 -0.65
C ILE A 60 0.81 -5.48 0.13
N ALA A 61 0.74 -6.67 -0.47
CA ALA A 61 0.32 -7.86 0.26
C ALA A 61 1.52 -8.51 0.96
N VAL A 62 1.26 -9.19 2.07
CA VAL A 62 2.14 -10.18 2.67
C VAL A 62 1.38 -11.50 2.69
N THR A 63 1.95 -12.52 2.04
CA THR A 63 1.34 -13.84 1.81
C THR A 63 2.36 -14.94 2.12
N ASP A 64 2.87 -14.96 3.34
CA ASP A 64 3.88 -15.94 3.75
C ASP A 64 3.35 -17.38 3.64
N HIS A 65 4.27 -18.30 3.36
CA HIS A 65 3.96 -19.70 3.07
C HIS A 65 3.54 -20.46 4.34
N GLY A 66 2.27 -20.81 4.41
CA GLY A 66 1.69 -21.61 5.48
C GLY A 66 1.66 -20.97 6.86
N ASN A 67 1.91 -19.67 6.96
CA ASN A 67 1.92 -18.97 8.24
C ASN A 67 1.56 -17.49 8.14
N MET A 68 1.33 -16.86 9.28
CA MET A 68 1.00 -15.44 9.42
C MET A 68 1.87 -14.74 10.48
N PHE A 69 3.06 -15.25 10.75
CA PHE A 69 3.92 -14.75 11.84
C PHE A 69 4.32 -13.27 11.66
N GLY A 70 4.53 -12.85 10.42
CA GLY A 70 4.93 -11.47 10.08
C GLY A 70 3.82 -10.43 10.16
N ILE A 71 2.55 -10.82 10.26
CA ILE A 71 1.41 -9.90 10.10
C ILE A 71 1.36 -8.83 11.19
N LYS A 72 1.70 -9.17 12.43
CA LYS A 72 1.75 -8.19 13.53
C LYS A 72 2.80 -7.11 13.27
N GLU A 73 4.01 -7.51 12.86
CA GLU A 73 5.08 -6.58 12.50
C GLU A 73 4.66 -5.72 11.31
N PHE A 74 4.11 -6.34 10.28
CA PHE A 74 3.67 -5.67 9.06
C PHE A 74 2.62 -4.59 9.34
N THR A 75 1.55 -4.93 10.06
CA THR A 75 0.49 -3.97 10.38
C THR A 75 0.98 -2.84 11.27
N ASN A 76 1.82 -3.13 12.26
CA ASN A 76 2.41 -2.11 13.12
C ASN A 76 3.32 -1.17 12.34
N TYR A 77 4.14 -1.70 11.44
CA TYR A 77 5.05 -0.89 10.63
C TYR A 77 4.29 0.03 9.67
N VAL A 78 3.28 -0.50 8.96
CA VAL A 78 2.42 0.31 8.09
C VAL A 78 1.65 1.36 8.88
N ASN A 79 1.11 1.02 10.06
CA ASN A 79 0.44 1.99 10.92
C ASN A 79 1.36 3.12 11.35
N LYS A 80 2.63 2.82 11.67
CA LYS A 80 3.64 3.83 11.98
C LYS A 80 3.88 4.77 10.79
N LYS A 81 4.02 4.22 9.57
CA LYS A 81 4.19 5.03 8.34
C LYS A 81 2.98 5.91 8.05
N ASN A 82 1.80 5.41 8.31
CA ASN A 82 0.53 6.14 8.11
C ASN A 82 0.21 7.14 9.24
N GLY A 83 1.04 7.25 10.28
CA GLY A 83 0.76 8.07 11.45
C GLY A 83 0.49 9.54 11.13
N GLY A 84 1.30 10.14 10.26
CA GLY A 84 1.13 11.52 9.79
C GLY A 84 -0.22 11.77 9.10
N PRO A 85 -0.50 11.09 7.98
CA PRO A 85 -1.79 11.25 7.28
C PRO A 85 -3.01 10.94 8.16
N LYS A 86 -2.94 9.91 9.02
CA LYS A 86 -4.03 9.60 9.96
C LYS A 86 -4.25 10.69 11.00
N GLY A 87 -3.17 11.31 11.50
CA GLY A 87 -3.25 12.45 12.41
C GLY A 87 -3.93 13.64 11.73
N GLU A 88 -3.50 14.00 10.53
CA GLU A 88 -4.09 15.08 9.72
C GLU A 88 -5.59 14.85 9.48
N ILE A 89 -6.00 13.66 9.08
CA ILE A 89 -7.41 13.30 8.89
C ILE A 89 -8.21 13.48 10.20
N LYS A 90 -7.65 13.03 11.32
CA LYS A 90 -8.30 13.14 12.63
C LYS A 90 -8.53 14.61 13.01
N ASP A 91 -7.52 15.44 12.83
CA ASP A 91 -7.58 16.87 13.18
C ASP A 91 -8.56 17.62 12.28
N LEU A 92 -8.57 17.34 10.97
CA LEU A 92 -9.52 17.90 10.04
C LEU A 92 -10.96 17.48 10.36
N LYS A 93 -11.19 16.22 10.70
CA LYS A 93 -12.51 15.73 11.13
C LYS A 93 -12.98 16.42 12.42
N LYS A 94 -12.08 16.63 13.38
CA LYS A 94 -12.38 17.38 14.62
C LYS A 94 -12.73 18.84 14.30
N ARG A 95 -12.00 19.48 13.36
CA ARG A 95 -12.29 20.84 12.91
C ARG A 95 -13.68 20.94 12.28
N ILE A 96 -14.04 20.01 11.39
CA ILE A 96 -15.38 19.96 10.79
C ILE A 96 -16.45 19.86 11.89
N ALA A 97 -16.30 18.96 12.84
CA ALA A 97 -17.25 18.80 13.94
C ALA A 97 -17.38 20.08 14.79
N GLY A 98 -16.28 20.78 15.06
CA GLY A 98 -16.30 22.06 15.77
C GLY A 98 -16.99 23.19 14.99
N ILE A 99 -16.91 23.20 13.66
CA ILE A 99 -17.64 24.17 12.82
C ILE A 99 -19.14 23.83 12.79
N GLU A 100 -19.48 22.55 12.68
CA GLU A 100 -20.88 22.08 12.67
C GLU A 100 -21.58 22.34 14.02
N SER A 101 -20.88 22.13 15.14
CA SER A 101 -21.40 22.42 16.49
C SER A 101 -21.48 23.91 16.83
N GLY A 102 -20.80 24.78 16.06
CA GLY A 102 -20.73 26.20 16.31
C GLY A 102 -19.67 26.63 17.34
N GLU A 103 -18.81 25.68 17.79
CA GLU A 103 -17.68 25.98 18.68
C GLU A 103 -16.58 26.78 17.95
N ILE A 104 -16.44 26.55 16.62
CA ILE A 104 -15.49 27.27 15.77
C ILE A 104 -16.29 28.26 14.91
N ALA A 105 -16.07 29.55 15.14
CA ALA A 105 -16.65 30.59 14.33
C ALA A 105 -15.91 30.71 12.99
N CYS A 106 -16.65 30.75 11.87
CA CYS A 106 -16.11 30.99 10.54
C CYS A 106 -17.15 31.78 9.72
N GLU A 107 -16.67 32.62 8.80
CA GLU A 107 -17.52 33.49 7.97
C GLU A 107 -18.36 32.68 6.97
N ASP A 108 -17.74 31.67 6.36
CA ASP A 108 -18.39 30.75 5.43
C ASP A 108 -18.17 29.28 5.87
N LYS A 109 -19.18 28.77 6.57
CA LYS A 109 -19.12 27.38 7.09
C LYS A 109 -19.03 26.32 5.99
N GLU A 110 -19.78 26.51 4.90
CA GLU A 110 -19.87 25.51 3.83
C GLU A 110 -18.56 25.45 3.06
N ALA A 111 -17.94 26.57 2.73
CA ALA A 111 -16.65 26.65 2.07
C ALA A 111 -15.53 26.03 2.92
N GLU A 112 -15.50 26.33 4.22
CA GLU A 112 -14.47 25.77 5.13
C GLU A 112 -14.59 24.26 5.30
N ILE A 113 -15.82 23.74 5.44
CA ILE A 113 -16.08 22.29 5.49
C ILE A 113 -15.68 21.62 4.18
N ALA A 114 -15.99 22.23 3.03
CA ALA A 114 -15.59 21.70 1.72
C ALA A 114 -14.07 21.63 1.59
N ALA A 115 -13.36 22.68 1.97
CA ALA A 115 -11.89 22.68 1.97
C ALA A 115 -11.29 21.63 2.92
N CYS A 116 -11.87 21.43 4.09
CA CYS A 116 -11.45 20.37 4.99
C CYS A 116 -11.68 18.96 4.40
N LYS A 117 -12.81 18.74 3.73
CA LYS A 117 -13.10 17.45 3.06
C LYS A 117 -12.14 17.17 1.91
N GLU A 118 -11.76 18.17 1.13
CA GLU A 118 -10.76 18.03 0.06
C GLU A 118 -9.40 17.61 0.62
N LYS A 119 -8.93 18.28 1.69
CA LYS A 119 -7.70 17.91 2.39
C LYS A 119 -7.75 16.49 2.99
N ILE A 120 -8.90 16.08 3.51
CA ILE A 120 -9.08 14.71 3.98
C ILE A 120 -8.92 13.72 2.83
N ALA A 121 -9.52 13.97 1.67
CA ALA A 121 -9.37 13.09 0.50
C ALA A 121 -7.91 13.01 0.02
N GLU A 122 -7.18 14.13 0.04
CA GLU A 122 -5.75 14.13 -0.26
C GLU A 122 -4.92 13.31 0.75
N ALA A 123 -5.22 13.46 2.05
CA ALA A 123 -4.55 12.69 3.10
C ALA A 123 -4.88 11.20 3.03
N GLU A 124 -6.13 10.84 2.71
CA GLU A 124 -6.54 9.45 2.47
C GLU A 124 -5.80 8.82 1.28
N ASN A 125 -5.56 9.58 0.23
CA ASN A 125 -4.78 9.14 -0.93
C ASN A 125 -3.29 8.88 -0.60
N LYS A 126 -2.77 9.46 0.48
CA LYS A 126 -1.39 9.23 0.97
C LYS A 126 -1.28 7.97 1.84
N LEU A 127 -2.41 7.38 2.28
CA LEU A 127 -2.39 6.19 3.11
C LEU A 127 -1.90 4.97 2.34
N PHE A 128 -0.90 4.29 2.90
CA PHE A 128 -0.43 3.02 2.39
C PHE A 128 -1.30 1.88 2.95
N LYS A 129 -1.76 0.97 2.09
CA LYS A 129 -2.70 -0.10 2.45
C LYS A 129 -1.96 -1.42 2.68
N PRO A 130 -1.99 -1.99 3.90
CA PRO A 130 -1.55 -3.34 4.13
C PRO A 130 -2.62 -4.32 3.65
N ILE A 131 -2.22 -5.30 2.85
CA ILE A 131 -3.08 -6.40 2.41
C ILE A 131 -2.57 -7.66 3.11
N ILE A 132 -3.44 -8.27 3.90
CA ILE A 132 -3.09 -9.44 4.71
C ILE A 132 -3.56 -10.69 3.96
N GLY A 133 -2.64 -11.62 3.75
CA GLY A 133 -2.90 -12.90 3.13
C GLY A 133 -2.03 -13.99 3.71
N CYS A 134 -2.20 -15.19 3.21
CA CYS A 134 -1.37 -16.34 3.50
C CYS A 134 -1.43 -17.28 2.30
N GLU A 135 -0.33 -17.91 1.95
CA GLU A 135 -0.31 -18.99 0.98
C GLU A 135 -0.67 -20.31 1.66
N PHE A 136 -1.74 -20.94 1.21
CA PHE A 136 -2.22 -22.19 1.78
C PHE A 136 -2.04 -23.35 0.83
N TYR A 137 -1.80 -24.52 1.41
CA TYR A 137 -1.97 -25.78 0.68
C TYR A 137 -3.45 -26.10 0.55
N MET A 138 -3.86 -26.44 -0.66
CA MET A 138 -5.20 -26.95 -0.93
C MET A 138 -5.15 -28.47 -0.98
N ALA A 139 -6.07 -29.11 -0.30
CA ALA A 139 -6.27 -30.55 -0.35
C ALA A 139 -7.69 -30.87 -0.81
N ASP A 140 -7.84 -31.83 -1.70
CA ASP A 140 -9.17 -32.25 -2.18
C ASP A 140 -9.99 -32.93 -1.07
N ASP A 141 -9.31 -33.58 -0.11
CA ASP A 141 -9.92 -34.23 1.03
C ASP A 141 -9.07 -34.00 2.30
N LEU A 142 -9.66 -33.37 3.31
CA LEU A 142 -9.01 -33.09 4.59
C LEU A 142 -8.84 -34.35 5.48
N THR A 143 -9.49 -35.45 5.14
CA THR A 143 -9.39 -36.71 5.87
C THR A 143 -8.19 -37.55 5.45
N VAL A 144 -7.60 -37.24 4.30
CA VAL A 144 -6.41 -37.94 3.76
C VAL A 144 -5.18 -37.53 4.54
N LYS A 145 -4.45 -38.50 5.12
CA LYS A 145 -3.21 -38.25 5.85
C LYS A 145 -2.09 -37.87 4.86
N SER A 146 -1.18 -36.99 5.30
CA SER A 146 -0.13 -36.38 4.48
C SER A 146 0.83 -37.34 3.76
N GLY A 147 0.80 -38.66 4.03
CA GLY A 147 1.55 -39.67 3.32
C GLY A 147 0.93 -40.15 2.00
N ASP A 148 -0.35 -39.86 1.79
CA ASP A 148 -1.13 -40.37 0.65
C ASP A 148 -1.31 -39.30 -0.46
N VAL A 149 -0.88 -38.07 -0.23
CA VAL A 149 -0.96 -36.99 -1.21
C VAL A 149 0.26 -37.04 -2.13
N LYS A 150 0.05 -37.45 -3.36
CA LYS A 150 1.07 -37.29 -4.41
C LYS A 150 1.25 -35.81 -4.70
N ARG A 151 2.45 -35.29 -4.49
CA ARG A 151 2.84 -33.92 -4.87
C ARG A 151 2.90 -33.77 -6.38
#